data_53ccd67c2368082f1256817909e6ae06
#
_entry.id   53ccd67c2368082f1256817909e6ae06
#
_cell.length_a   1.000
_cell.length_b   1.000
_cell.length_c   1.000
_cell.angle_alpha   90.00
_cell.angle_beta   90.00
_cell.angle_gamma   90.00
#
_symmetry.space_group_name_H-M   'P 1'
#
loop_
_entity.id
_entity.type
_entity.pdbx_description
1 polymer ?
#
loop_
_entity_poly.entity_id
_entity_poly.type
_entity_poly.pdbx_seq_one_letter_code
_entity_poly.pdbx_strand_id
1 'polypeptide(L)'
;YSAFGMSHRTFTEEDLLKLGCKEMAVGVEYDSFSGLHEIKIKKFQQLGRNKKEIFLDGAKVKPKEHYGSLNAVMFSPEDLQLVKGEPSLRRRFFDMQIAQTDPIYYDLLVKYNRVVQQRNKLLKEIRDLLKKE
;
A
#
# COMPACT_ATOMS: atom_id res chain seq x y z
N TYR A 1 -1.60 5.87 7.67
CA TYR A 1 -0.48 5.63 6.75
C TYR A 1 0.53 4.67 7.34
N SER A 2 0.90 4.86 8.61
CA SER A 2 1.96 4.07 9.28
C SER A 2 1.70 2.56 9.33
N ALA A 3 0.46 2.12 9.51
CA ALA A 3 0.12 0.69 9.56
C ALA A 3 0.09 0.02 8.17
N PHE A 4 -0.35 0.74 7.15
CA PHE A 4 -0.58 0.17 5.81
C PHE A 4 0.43 0.61 4.75
N GLY A 5 1.26 1.59 5.05
CA GLY A 5 2.18 2.19 4.08
C GLY A 5 1.48 2.92 2.93
N MET A 6 0.17 3.18 3.04
CA MET A 6 -0.63 3.88 2.02
C MET A 6 -1.70 4.77 2.66
N SER A 7 -2.17 5.78 1.92
CA SER A 7 -3.28 6.62 2.35
C SER A 7 -4.62 5.93 2.10
N HIS A 8 -5.58 6.17 2.98
CA HIS A 8 -6.98 5.79 2.77
C HIS A 8 -7.76 6.88 2.00
N ARG A 9 -7.28 8.13 2.04
CA ARG A 9 -7.96 9.29 1.46
C ARG A 9 -7.63 9.54 0.00
N THR A 10 -6.45 9.13 -0.45
CA THR A 10 -5.99 9.34 -1.84
C THR A 10 -5.29 8.11 -2.38
N PHE A 11 -5.52 7.82 -3.66
CA PHE A 11 -4.82 6.77 -4.40
C PHE A 11 -3.47 7.27 -4.96
N THR A 12 -3.33 8.59 -5.06
CA THR A 12 -2.13 9.26 -5.57
C THR A 12 -1.28 9.68 -4.40
N GLU A 13 -0.20 8.96 -4.14
CA GLU A 13 0.67 9.25 -2.99
C GLU A 13 1.38 10.62 -3.10
N GLU A 14 1.43 11.20 -4.29
CA GLU A 14 1.93 12.55 -4.55
C GLU A 14 1.12 13.62 -3.83
N ASP A 15 -0.19 13.40 -3.66
CA ASP A 15 -1.09 14.32 -2.96
C ASP A 15 -0.76 14.46 -1.45
N LEU A 16 0.06 13.55 -0.93
CA LEU A 16 0.52 13.60 0.46
C LEU A 16 1.75 14.50 0.63
N LEU A 17 2.40 14.88 -0.46
CA LEU A 17 3.56 15.76 -0.41
C LEU A 17 3.11 17.21 -0.21
N LYS A 18 3.84 17.93 0.65
CA LYS A 18 3.68 19.38 0.73
C LYS A 18 4.06 20.00 -0.62
N LEU A 19 3.30 21.00 -1.05
CA LEU A 19 3.59 21.71 -2.29
C LEU A 19 5.05 22.20 -2.34
N GLY A 20 5.72 21.88 -3.44
CA GLY A 20 7.13 22.19 -3.65
C GLY A 20 8.12 21.22 -3.01
N CYS A 21 7.67 20.26 -2.22
CA CYS A 21 8.54 19.24 -1.61
C CYS A 21 8.61 17.98 -2.48
N LYS A 22 9.78 17.34 -2.50
CA LYS A 22 10.03 16.08 -3.21
C LYS A 22 10.15 14.88 -2.28
N GLU A 23 10.01 15.13 -0.97
CA GLU A 23 10.12 14.10 0.05
C GLU A 23 9.13 14.32 1.19
N MET A 24 8.77 13.25 1.85
CA MET A 24 8.01 13.25 3.09
C MET A 24 8.48 12.13 4.01
N ALA A 25 8.27 12.31 5.29
CA ALA A 25 8.43 11.26 6.29
C ALA A 25 7.22 11.26 7.22
N VAL A 26 6.76 10.06 7.57
CA VAL A 26 5.73 9.83 8.58
C VAL A 26 6.30 8.84 9.58
N GLY A 27 6.19 9.15 10.86
CA GLY A 27 6.60 8.27 11.95
C GLY A 27 5.48 8.07 12.95
N VAL A 28 5.52 6.95 13.64
CA VAL A 28 4.68 6.64 14.80
C VAL A 28 5.49 5.83 15.79
N GLU A 29 5.40 6.21 17.04
CA GLU A 29 5.88 5.40 18.17
C GLU A 29 4.66 4.73 18.80
N TYR A 30 4.79 3.48 19.16
CA TYR A 30 3.72 2.72 19.81
C TYR A 30 4.30 1.74 20.83
N ASP A 31 3.53 1.48 21.87
CA ASP A 31 3.88 0.51 22.91
C ASP A 31 3.18 -0.82 22.63
N SER A 32 3.90 -1.91 22.84
CA SER A 32 3.40 -3.28 22.71
C SER A 32 3.88 -4.15 23.87
N PHE A 33 3.46 -5.41 23.89
CA PHE A 33 3.95 -6.38 24.88
C PHE A 33 5.48 -6.59 24.86
N SER A 34 6.12 -6.30 23.73
CA SER A 34 7.59 -6.38 23.54
C SER A 34 8.32 -5.07 23.86
N GLY A 35 7.60 -4.00 24.16
CA GLY A 35 8.12 -2.69 24.52
C GLY A 35 7.79 -1.60 23.50
N LEU A 36 8.51 -0.49 23.57
CA LEU A 36 8.34 0.67 22.70
C LEU A 36 8.95 0.39 21.33
N HIS A 37 8.17 0.65 20.29
CA HIS A 37 8.55 0.45 18.90
C HIS A 37 8.35 1.74 18.08
N GLU A 38 9.14 1.90 17.02
CA GLU A 38 9.02 2.99 16.05
C GLU A 38 8.79 2.45 14.65
N ILE A 39 7.81 2.98 13.96
CA ILE A 39 7.66 2.83 12.50
C ILE A 39 7.93 4.18 11.86
N LYS A 40 8.81 4.21 10.86
CA LYS A 40 9.08 5.40 10.05
C LYS A 40 9.04 5.07 8.58
N ILE A 41 8.22 5.79 7.84
CA ILE A 41 8.08 5.65 6.38
C ILE A 41 8.56 6.93 5.72
N LYS A 42 9.55 6.80 4.84
CA LYS A 42 10.07 7.89 4.02
C LYS A 42 9.66 7.67 2.58
N LYS A 43 9.20 8.73 1.94
CA LYS A 43 8.98 8.78 0.49
C LYS A 43 9.79 9.92 -0.09
N PHE A 44 10.50 9.66 -1.17
CA PHE A 44 11.35 10.65 -1.83
C PHE A 44 11.51 10.33 -3.32
N GLN A 45 11.87 11.35 -4.08
CA GLN A 45 12.16 11.20 -5.49
C GLN A 45 13.67 11.05 -5.70
N GLN A 46 14.08 9.97 -6.37
CA GLN A 46 15.46 9.71 -6.74
C GLN A 46 15.55 9.35 -8.22
N LEU A 47 16.38 10.07 -8.97
CA LEU A 47 16.56 9.89 -10.43
C LEU A 47 15.22 9.85 -11.20
N GLY A 48 14.29 10.74 -10.86
CA GLY A 48 12.95 10.81 -11.48
C GLY A 48 11.98 9.68 -11.08
N ARG A 49 12.37 8.80 -10.17
CA ARG A 49 11.53 7.70 -9.69
C ARG A 49 11.15 7.93 -8.23
N ASN A 50 9.89 7.68 -7.92
CA ASN A 50 9.40 7.69 -6.54
C ASN A 50 9.92 6.44 -5.81
N LYS A 51 10.55 6.65 -4.67
CA LYS A 51 11.01 5.60 -3.76
C LYS A 51 10.30 5.72 -2.43
N LYS A 52 10.05 4.57 -1.82
CA LYS A 52 9.53 4.43 -0.47
C LYS A 52 10.46 3.54 0.34
N GLU A 53 10.81 3.98 1.51
CA GLU A 53 11.60 3.22 2.48
C GLU A 53 10.84 3.13 3.80
N ILE A 54 10.85 1.95 4.39
CA ILE A 54 10.17 1.66 5.64
C ILE A 54 11.21 1.21 6.64
N PHE A 55 11.11 1.74 7.85
CA PHE A 55 11.99 1.43 8.96
C PHE A 55 11.14 0.97 10.15
N LEU A 56 11.56 -0.12 10.77
CA LEU A 56 11.06 -0.61 12.06
C LEU A 56 12.21 -0.54 13.05
N ASP A 57 12.03 0.16 14.16
CA ASP A 57 13.03 0.33 15.21
C ASP A 57 14.41 0.76 14.65
N GLY A 58 14.39 1.68 13.69
CA GLY A 58 15.57 2.17 12.99
C GLY A 58 16.13 1.25 11.89
N ALA A 59 15.73 -0.01 11.79
CA ALA A 59 16.18 -0.94 10.76
C ALA A 59 15.29 -0.82 9.51
N LYS A 60 15.92 -0.75 8.33
CA LYS A 60 15.20 -0.76 7.04
C LYS A 60 14.63 -2.15 6.75
N VAL A 61 13.33 -2.20 6.48
CA VAL A 61 12.58 -3.45 6.25
C VAL A 61 11.87 -3.45 4.90
N LYS A 62 11.50 -4.65 4.45
CA LYS A 62 10.67 -4.82 3.26
C LYS A 62 9.19 -4.57 3.60
N PRO A 63 8.35 -4.20 2.61
CA PRO A 63 6.92 -3.99 2.85
C PRO A 63 6.23 -5.15 3.56
N LYS A 64 6.58 -6.40 3.24
CA LYS A 64 5.99 -7.58 3.87
C LYS A 64 6.29 -7.70 5.37
N GLU A 65 7.43 -7.19 5.82
CA GLU A 65 7.86 -7.22 7.23
C GLU A 65 7.18 -6.10 8.04
N HIS A 66 6.75 -5.06 7.33
CA HIS A 66 6.00 -3.95 7.89
C HIS A 66 4.53 -4.30 8.15
N TYR A 67 3.90 -5.09 7.26
CA TYR A 67 2.51 -5.51 7.47
C TYR A 67 2.39 -6.39 8.71
N GLY A 68 1.44 -6.03 9.60
CA GLY A 68 1.25 -6.72 10.87
C GLY A 68 2.14 -6.23 12.02
N SER A 69 3.13 -5.35 11.76
CA SER A 69 3.92 -4.73 12.84
C SER A 69 3.09 -3.78 13.70
N LEU A 70 2.12 -3.10 13.09
CA LEU A 70 1.12 -2.28 13.76
C LEU A 70 -0.26 -2.60 13.16
N ASN A 71 -1.13 -3.21 13.93
CA ASN A 71 -2.51 -3.44 13.54
C ASN A 71 -3.35 -2.21 13.85
N ALA A 72 -4.01 -1.68 12.84
CA ALA A 72 -4.85 -0.50 12.98
C ALA A 72 -6.25 -0.75 12.42
N VAL A 73 -7.24 -0.34 13.15
CA VAL A 73 -8.63 -0.25 12.70
C VAL A 73 -8.97 1.22 12.59
N MET A 74 -9.47 1.61 11.43
CA MET A 74 -9.88 2.97 11.17
C MET A 74 -11.30 2.95 10.61
N PHE A 75 -12.11 3.88 11.05
CA PHE A 75 -13.42 4.14 10.50
C PHE A 75 -13.50 5.60 10.05
N SER A 76 -13.98 5.80 8.84
CA SER A 76 -14.13 7.13 8.25
C SER A 76 -15.45 7.22 7.47
N PRO A 77 -16.01 8.41 7.23
CA PRO A 77 -17.22 8.57 6.39
C PRO A 77 -17.06 7.97 5.00
N GLU A 78 -15.85 7.95 4.45
CA GLU A 78 -15.52 7.36 3.15
C GLU A 78 -15.76 5.84 3.12
N ASP A 79 -15.74 5.17 4.28
CA ASP A 79 -15.99 3.73 4.38
C ASP A 79 -17.44 3.34 4.04
N LEU A 80 -18.36 4.30 4.02
CA LEU A 80 -19.71 4.11 3.45
C LEU A 80 -19.65 3.70 1.96
N GLN A 81 -18.58 4.04 1.27
CA GLN A 81 -18.32 3.59 -0.09
C GLN A 81 -18.07 2.08 -0.19
N LEU A 82 -17.72 1.40 0.91
CA LEU A 82 -17.63 -0.07 0.93
C LEU A 82 -18.98 -0.72 0.63
N VAL A 83 -20.08 -0.08 1.03
CA VAL A 83 -21.44 -0.57 0.78
C VAL A 83 -21.94 -0.10 -0.58
N LYS A 84 -21.79 1.18 -0.90
CA LYS A 84 -22.37 1.82 -2.09
C LYS A 84 -21.47 1.82 -3.32
N GLY A 85 -20.15 1.68 -3.12
CA GLY A 85 -19.14 1.79 -4.17
C GLY A 85 -18.87 0.49 -4.90
N GLU A 86 -17.84 0.52 -5.73
CA GLU A 86 -17.46 -0.59 -6.60
C GLU A 86 -16.93 -1.81 -5.84
N PRO A 87 -17.11 -3.03 -6.40
CA PRO A 87 -16.56 -4.26 -5.80
C PRO A 87 -15.04 -4.25 -5.61
N SER A 88 -14.31 -3.46 -6.39
CA SER A 88 -12.87 -3.26 -6.26
C SER A 88 -12.48 -2.65 -4.90
N LEU A 89 -13.26 -1.69 -4.40
CA LEU A 89 -13.05 -1.06 -3.09
C LEU A 89 -13.24 -2.07 -1.96
N ARG A 90 -14.29 -2.91 -2.03
CA ARG A 90 -14.56 -3.96 -1.04
C ARG A 90 -13.43 -4.98 -1.00
N ARG A 91 -12.98 -5.47 -2.18
CA ARG A 91 -11.84 -6.42 -2.24
C ARG A 91 -10.60 -5.82 -1.61
N ARG A 92 -10.23 -4.59 -2.00
CA ARG A 92 -9.06 -3.91 -1.45
C ARG A 92 -9.15 -3.75 0.07
N PHE A 93 -10.32 -3.41 0.59
CA PHE A 93 -10.52 -3.29 2.04
C PHE A 93 -10.24 -4.62 2.75
N PHE A 94 -10.86 -5.72 2.30
CA PHE A 94 -10.63 -7.04 2.90
C PHE A 94 -9.19 -7.51 2.72
N ASP A 95 -8.60 -7.32 1.55
CA ASP A 95 -7.20 -7.65 1.30
C ASP A 95 -6.27 -6.95 2.29
N MET A 96 -6.53 -5.67 2.60
CA MET A 96 -5.75 -4.91 3.58
C MET A 96 -5.94 -5.45 5.01
N GLN A 97 -7.17 -5.78 5.39
CA GLN A 97 -7.44 -6.31 6.74
C GLN A 97 -6.79 -7.68 6.94
N ILE A 98 -6.91 -8.57 5.96
CA ILE A 98 -6.29 -9.91 6.04
C ILE A 98 -4.77 -9.79 6.04
N ALA A 99 -4.20 -8.92 5.22
CA ALA A 99 -2.75 -8.74 5.13
C ALA A 99 -2.11 -8.27 6.45
N GLN A 100 -2.85 -7.57 7.34
CA GLN A 100 -2.34 -7.20 8.67
C GLN A 100 -2.17 -8.42 9.59
N THR A 101 -3.03 -9.41 9.44
CA THR A 101 -3.08 -10.57 10.33
C THR A 101 -2.34 -11.78 9.75
N ASP A 102 -2.12 -11.81 8.43
CA ASP A 102 -1.45 -12.89 7.72
C ASP A 102 -0.40 -12.37 6.73
N PRO A 103 0.90 -12.39 7.11
CA PRO A 103 2.00 -12.01 6.21
C PRO A 103 2.12 -12.88 4.95
N ILE A 104 1.69 -14.13 5.00
CA ILE A 104 1.70 -15.05 3.84
C ILE A 104 0.66 -14.58 2.83
N TYR A 105 -0.51 -14.17 3.30
CA TYR A 105 -1.55 -13.59 2.44
C TYR A 105 -1.04 -12.38 1.66
N TYR A 106 -0.32 -11.48 2.32
CA TYR A 106 0.26 -10.31 1.66
C TYR A 106 1.21 -10.70 0.51
N ASP A 107 2.11 -11.65 0.73
CA ASP A 107 3.03 -12.14 -0.31
C ASP A 107 2.27 -12.76 -1.50
N LEU A 108 1.23 -13.53 -1.23
CA LEU A 108 0.39 -14.14 -2.26
C LEU A 108 -0.39 -13.08 -3.03
N LEU A 109 -0.94 -12.08 -2.36
CA LEU A 109 -1.66 -10.97 -2.98
C LEU A 109 -0.76 -10.17 -3.94
N VAL A 110 0.48 -9.88 -3.55
CA VAL A 110 1.46 -9.20 -4.40
C VAL A 110 1.75 -10.02 -5.66
N LYS A 111 1.99 -11.33 -5.51
CA LYS A 111 2.23 -12.25 -6.64
C LYS A 111 1.02 -12.33 -7.57
N TYR A 112 -0.17 -12.49 -7.01
CA TYR A 112 -1.43 -12.54 -7.75
C TYR A 112 -1.63 -11.27 -8.59
N ASN A 113 -1.50 -10.10 -7.96
CA ASN A 113 -1.67 -8.83 -8.65
C ASN A 113 -0.67 -8.65 -9.80
N ARG A 114 0.57 -9.10 -9.62
CA ARG A 114 1.59 -9.09 -10.68
C ARG A 114 1.18 -9.96 -11.87
N VAL A 115 0.72 -11.17 -11.62
CA VAL A 115 0.26 -12.10 -12.68
C VAL A 115 -0.95 -11.54 -13.42
N VAL A 116 -1.92 -10.97 -12.69
CA VAL A 116 -3.11 -10.31 -13.28
C VAL A 116 -2.70 -9.14 -14.17
N GLN A 117 -1.76 -8.31 -13.75
CA GLN A 117 -1.26 -7.20 -14.57
C GLN A 117 -0.59 -7.70 -15.85
N GLN A 118 0.26 -8.73 -15.76
CA GLN A 118 0.92 -9.34 -16.92
C GLN A 118 -0.10 -9.92 -17.89
N ARG A 119 -1.06 -10.69 -17.38
CA ARG A 119 -2.17 -11.24 -18.19
C ARG A 119 -2.95 -10.13 -18.90
N ASN A 120 -3.34 -9.09 -18.18
CA ASN A 120 -4.14 -8.01 -18.75
C ASN A 120 -3.37 -7.23 -19.81
N LYS A 121 -2.05 -7.06 -19.64
CA LYS A 121 -1.17 -6.45 -20.65
C LYS A 121 -1.16 -7.30 -21.92
N LEU A 122 -0.92 -8.60 -21.82
CA LEU A 122 -0.92 -9.52 -22.97
C LEU A 122 -2.27 -9.54 -23.68
N LEU A 123 -3.38 -9.59 -22.97
CA LEU A 123 -4.72 -9.54 -23.57
C LEU A 123 -4.98 -8.23 -24.31
N LYS A 124 -4.45 -7.12 -23.81
CA LYS A 124 -4.54 -5.83 -24.51
C LYS A 124 -3.72 -5.85 -25.79
N GLU A 125 -2.49 -6.35 -25.75
CA GLU A 125 -1.62 -6.47 -26.93
C GLU A 125 -2.25 -7.34 -28.02
N ILE A 126 -2.80 -8.52 -27.66
CA ILE A 126 -3.51 -9.42 -28.57
C ILE A 126 -4.72 -8.70 -29.21
N ARG A 127 -5.53 -8.02 -28.40
CA ARG A 127 -6.68 -7.26 -28.91
C ARG A 127 -6.28 -6.17 -29.89
N ASP A 128 -5.17 -5.47 -29.61
CA ASP A 128 -4.70 -4.37 -30.43
C ASP A 128 -4.08 -4.89 -31.76
N LEU A 129 -3.54 -6.12 -31.78
CA LEU A 129 -3.11 -6.81 -33.01
C LEU A 129 -4.31 -7.21 -33.86
N LEU A 130 -5.34 -7.84 -33.26
CA LEU A 130 -6.54 -8.28 -34.00
C LEU A 130 -7.39 -7.13 -34.58
N LYS A 131 -7.17 -5.90 -34.15
CA LYS A 131 -7.84 -4.72 -34.73
C LYS A 131 -7.10 -4.13 -35.90
N LYS A 132 -5.88 -4.57 -36.19
CA LYS A 132 -5.06 -4.08 -37.31
C LYS A 132 -5.15 -4.95 -38.56
N GLU A 133 -5.79 -6.12 -38.46
CA GLU A 133 -6.23 -6.97 -39.55
C GLU A 133 -7.64 -6.56 -40.04
#